data_9ea0a5b868e2b663b40f853ce5e3731e
#
_entry.id   9ea0a5b868e2b663b40f853ce5e3731e
#
_cell.length_a   1.000
_cell.length_b   1.000
_cell.length_c   1.000
_cell.angle_alpha   90.00
_cell.angle_beta   90.00
_cell.angle_gamma   90.00
#
_symmetry.space_group_name_H-M   'P 1'
#
loop_
_entity.id
_entity.type
_entity.pdbx_description
1 polymer ?
#
loop_
_entity_poly.entity_id
_entity_poly.type
_entity_poly.pdbx_seq_one_letter_code
_entity_poly.pdbx_strand_id
1 'polypeptide(L)'
;DLPNKDRKDSQGICFLGKIKFNEFLKHHLGEKVGDIIEFETGKKIGEHNGFWYHTIGQRKGLRLSGGPWFVVSKDPQNNVVYVSKNYYDEEKKRDTFFVSDCNWILNAPTKKNLKVKLRHGETLYNCTLSDIAPSIHSSSLKASKNTRDEKSSPFALRDFERSREIVSKGFNERILVKLDGSDQGIAPGQFAVFYDGDICLGCGVISI
;
A
#
# COMPACT_ATOMS: atom_id res chain seq x y z
N ASP A 1 -28.66 0.58 -5.32
CA ASP A 1 -28.72 -0.84 -4.91
C ASP A 1 -28.10 -1.69 -6.04
N LEU A 2 -26.91 -2.24 -5.83
CA LEU A 2 -26.24 -3.04 -6.85
C LEU A 2 -26.71 -4.51 -6.73
N PRO A 3 -27.05 -5.18 -7.85
CA PRO A 3 -27.60 -6.54 -7.83
C PRO A 3 -26.58 -7.61 -7.36
N ASN A 4 -25.31 -7.25 -7.23
CA ASN A 4 -24.23 -8.13 -6.80
C ASN A 4 -23.64 -7.80 -5.43
N LYS A 5 -24.27 -6.93 -4.63
CA LYS A 5 -23.77 -6.48 -3.34
C LYS A 5 -23.48 -7.62 -2.34
N ASP A 6 -24.29 -8.69 -2.40
CA ASP A 6 -24.16 -9.85 -1.52
C ASP A 6 -23.33 -11.00 -2.13
N ARG A 7 -22.72 -10.76 -3.31
CA ARG A 7 -21.90 -11.78 -3.94
C ARG A 7 -20.59 -11.98 -3.18
N LYS A 8 -20.29 -13.24 -2.87
CA LYS A 8 -19.02 -13.61 -2.23
C LYS A 8 -17.84 -13.21 -3.13
N ASP A 9 -16.85 -12.54 -2.52
CA ASP A 9 -15.65 -12.13 -3.22
C ASP A 9 -14.84 -13.31 -3.77
N SER A 10 -14.30 -13.11 -4.97
CA SER A 10 -13.32 -14.03 -5.54
C SER A 10 -11.91 -13.65 -5.06
N GLN A 11 -11.19 -14.60 -4.51
CA GLN A 11 -9.78 -14.46 -4.17
C GLN A 11 -8.96 -14.79 -5.43
N GLY A 12 -8.52 -13.77 -6.16
CA GLY A 12 -7.71 -13.99 -7.36
C GLY A 12 -7.45 -12.70 -8.15
N ILE A 13 -6.55 -12.78 -9.12
CA ILE A 13 -6.30 -11.67 -10.04
C ILE A 13 -7.42 -11.67 -11.09
N CYS A 14 -8.29 -10.64 -11.04
CA CYS A 14 -9.41 -10.50 -11.95
C CYS A 14 -8.93 -10.52 -13.41
N PHE A 15 -9.68 -11.21 -14.27
CA PHE A 15 -9.46 -11.34 -15.71
C PHE A 15 -8.24 -12.16 -16.19
N LEU A 16 -7.34 -12.57 -15.27
CA LEU A 16 -6.14 -13.32 -15.63
C LEU A 16 -6.29 -14.85 -15.46
N GLY A 17 -7.48 -15.34 -15.09
CA GLY A 17 -7.73 -16.78 -14.89
C GLY A 17 -7.09 -17.35 -13.62
N LYS A 18 -6.77 -18.65 -13.63
CA LYS A 18 -6.20 -19.38 -12.49
C LYS A 18 -4.68 -19.20 -12.42
N ILE A 19 -4.20 -17.98 -12.30
CA ILE A 19 -2.77 -17.71 -12.12
C ILE A 19 -2.43 -17.76 -10.63
N LYS A 20 -1.42 -18.52 -10.26
CA LYS A 20 -0.89 -18.51 -8.91
C LYS A 20 -0.13 -17.20 -8.70
N PHE A 21 -0.58 -16.39 -7.75
CA PHE A 21 -0.07 -15.05 -7.51
C PHE A 21 1.46 -15.01 -7.33
N ASN A 22 2.02 -15.96 -6.59
CA ASN A 22 3.47 -16.03 -6.38
C ASN A 22 4.26 -16.33 -7.66
N GLU A 23 3.71 -17.16 -8.57
CA GLU A 23 4.35 -17.44 -9.87
C GLU A 23 4.32 -16.20 -10.76
N PHE A 24 3.22 -15.44 -10.74
CA PHE A 24 3.11 -14.16 -11.43
C PHE A 24 4.13 -13.14 -10.89
N LEU A 25 4.22 -12.96 -9.57
CA LEU A 25 5.21 -12.07 -8.96
C LEU A 25 6.64 -12.50 -9.31
N LYS A 26 6.95 -13.80 -9.26
CA LYS A 26 8.27 -14.32 -9.62
C LYS A 26 8.63 -14.02 -11.07
N HIS A 27 7.68 -14.15 -11.98
CA HIS A 27 7.90 -13.85 -13.40
C HIS A 27 8.22 -12.36 -13.64
N HIS A 28 7.53 -11.44 -12.95
CA HIS A 28 7.67 -10.00 -13.17
C HIS A 28 8.72 -9.32 -12.29
N LEU A 29 8.88 -9.75 -11.04
CA LEU A 29 9.76 -9.12 -10.05
C LEU A 29 11.00 -9.96 -9.72
N GLY A 30 11.02 -11.22 -10.15
CA GLY A 30 12.09 -12.16 -9.84
C GLY A 30 12.12 -12.56 -8.35
N GLU A 31 13.29 -13.04 -7.93
CA GLU A 31 13.58 -13.38 -6.54
C GLU A 31 14.85 -12.64 -6.12
N LYS A 32 14.83 -12.06 -4.92
CA LYS A 32 15.98 -11.40 -4.28
C LYS A 32 16.00 -11.80 -2.81
N VAL A 33 17.02 -12.56 -2.42
CA VAL A 33 17.18 -12.98 -1.02
C VAL A 33 17.35 -11.75 -0.13
N GLY A 34 16.62 -11.75 0.99
CA GLY A 34 16.65 -10.71 1.99
C GLY A 34 16.40 -11.27 3.38
N ASP A 35 16.61 -10.46 4.40
CA ASP A 35 16.57 -10.87 5.78
C ASP A 35 15.17 -10.75 6.39
N ILE A 36 14.79 -11.75 7.22
CA ILE A 36 13.67 -11.64 8.15
C ILE A 36 14.23 -11.31 9.52
N ILE A 37 13.82 -10.16 10.05
CA ILE A 37 14.31 -9.62 11.32
C ILE A 37 13.16 -9.57 12.33
N GLU A 38 13.42 -10.04 13.55
CA GLU A 38 12.50 -9.86 14.68
C GLU A 38 12.45 -8.38 15.06
N PHE A 39 11.25 -7.81 15.06
CA PHE A 39 11.05 -6.36 15.23
C PHE A 39 11.53 -5.85 16.60
N GLU A 40 11.27 -6.60 17.66
CA GLU A 40 11.59 -6.21 19.04
C GLU A 40 13.08 -6.28 19.36
N THR A 41 13.78 -7.26 18.81
CA THR A 41 15.20 -7.52 19.15
C THR A 41 16.17 -7.06 18.09
N GLY A 42 15.71 -6.77 16.88
CA GLY A 42 16.56 -6.50 15.73
C GLY A 42 17.35 -7.72 15.22
N LYS A 43 17.07 -8.92 15.74
CA LYS A 43 17.81 -10.13 15.40
C LYS A 43 17.31 -10.72 14.08
N LYS A 44 18.23 -11.10 13.21
CA LYS A 44 17.91 -11.91 12.03
C LYS A 44 17.48 -13.31 12.47
N ILE A 45 16.28 -13.73 12.06
CA ILE A 45 15.68 -15.02 12.40
C ILE A 45 15.36 -15.90 11.19
N GLY A 46 15.57 -15.39 9.99
CA GLY A 46 15.34 -16.12 8.76
C GLY A 46 15.67 -15.32 7.51
N GLU A 47 15.30 -15.89 6.38
CA GLU A 47 15.47 -15.27 5.05
C GLU A 47 14.19 -15.39 4.22
N HIS A 48 14.03 -14.50 3.26
CA HIS A 48 12.94 -14.51 2.29
C HIS A 48 13.45 -14.26 0.86
N ASN A 49 12.60 -14.53 -0.14
CA ASN A 49 12.96 -14.39 -1.56
C ASN A 49 12.52 -13.07 -2.19
N GLY A 50 12.21 -12.06 -1.39
CA GLY A 50 11.80 -10.73 -1.82
C GLY A 50 10.72 -10.17 -0.91
N PHE A 51 10.87 -8.91 -0.46
CA PHE A 51 9.91 -8.26 0.44
C PHE A 51 8.51 -8.12 -0.20
N TRP A 52 8.43 -8.12 -1.54
CA TRP A 52 7.16 -8.02 -2.30
C TRP A 52 6.27 -9.24 -2.21
N TYR A 53 6.81 -10.40 -1.80
CA TYR A 53 6.00 -11.59 -1.50
C TYR A 53 5.30 -11.53 -0.14
N HIS A 54 5.58 -10.50 0.67
CA HIS A 54 5.08 -10.37 2.03
C HIS A 54 4.16 -9.16 2.18
N THR A 55 3.08 -9.35 2.93
CA THR A 55 2.08 -8.30 3.24
C THR A 55 2.03 -8.09 4.74
N ILE A 56 1.85 -6.84 5.20
CA ILE A 56 1.68 -6.54 6.64
C ILE A 56 0.45 -7.31 7.16
N GLY A 57 0.62 -7.96 8.31
CA GLY A 57 -0.35 -8.87 8.90
C GLY A 57 -0.27 -10.32 8.39
N GLN A 58 0.56 -10.61 7.40
CA GLN A 58 0.74 -11.97 6.90
C GLN A 58 1.37 -12.86 7.96
N ARG A 59 0.77 -14.04 8.16
CA ARG A 59 1.26 -15.10 9.07
C ARG A 59 1.81 -16.30 8.33
N LYS A 60 1.14 -16.69 7.21
CA LYS A 60 1.49 -17.88 6.45
C LYS A 60 2.68 -17.64 5.53
N GLY A 61 3.51 -18.66 5.30
CA GLY A 61 4.58 -18.64 4.30
C GLY A 61 5.91 -18.05 4.78
N LEU A 62 6.03 -17.65 6.05
CA LEU A 62 7.28 -17.11 6.62
C LEU A 62 8.35 -18.18 6.86
N ARG A 63 7.96 -19.45 6.97
CA ARG A 63 8.84 -20.62 7.20
C ARG A 63 9.73 -20.48 8.45
N LEU A 64 9.23 -19.75 9.47
CA LEU A 64 9.91 -19.54 10.75
C LEU A 64 9.40 -20.53 11.80
N SER A 65 10.30 -21.03 12.63
CA SER A 65 9.98 -21.82 13.82
C SER A 65 9.66 -20.94 15.02
N GLY A 66 9.05 -21.51 16.07
CA GLY A 66 8.80 -20.82 17.32
C GLY A 66 7.74 -19.70 17.27
N GLY A 67 6.83 -19.74 16.22
CA GLY A 67 5.77 -18.76 16.03
C GLY A 67 4.59 -18.88 17.00
N PRO A 68 3.51 -18.09 16.78
CA PRO A 68 3.16 -17.44 15.50
C PRO A 68 3.92 -16.16 15.22
N TRP A 69 4.41 -16.02 13.99
CA TRP A 69 5.05 -14.79 13.50
C TRP A 69 4.12 -14.05 12.54
N PHE A 70 4.11 -12.72 12.63
CA PHE A 70 3.35 -11.83 11.76
C PHE A 70 4.26 -10.78 11.15
N VAL A 71 4.09 -10.48 9.88
CA VAL A 71 4.76 -9.35 9.23
C VAL A 71 4.21 -8.05 9.81
N VAL A 72 5.07 -7.21 10.38
CA VAL A 72 4.70 -5.93 11.01
C VAL A 72 5.23 -4.72 10.23
N SER A 73 6.34 -4.87 9.53
CA SER A 73 6.93 -3.81 8.69
C SER A 73 7.77 -4.38 7.58
N LYS A 74 8.09 -3.55 6.59
CA LYS A 74 8.99 -3.89 5.47
C LYS A 74 9.90 -2.70 5.17
N ASP A 75 11.14 -2.99 4.83
CA ASP A 75 12.09 -2.03 4.28
C ASP A 75 12.41 -2.41 2.82
N PRO A 76 11.79 -1.74 1.84
CA PRO A 76 12.03 -2.02 0.43
C PRO A 76 13.44 -1.70 -0.04
N GLN A 77 14.10 -0.70 0.56
CA GLN A 77 15.43 -0.26 0.15
C GLN A 77 16.48 -1.30 0.51
N ASN A 78 16.40 -1.84 1.73
CA ASN A 78 17.33 -2.84 2.21
C ASN A 78 16.86 -4.28 1.98
N ASN A 79 15.66 -4.48 1.37
CA ASN A 79 15.03 -5.77 1.14
C ASN A 79 14.89 -6.59 2.43
N VAL A 80 14.33 -5.96 3.48
CA VAL A 80 14.12 -6.56 4.81
C VAL A 80 12.64 -6.67 5.13
N VAL A 81 12.27 -7.77 5.79
CA VAL A 81 10.93 -8.00 6.33
C VAL A 81 11.03 -8.10 7.86
N TYR A 82 10.32 -7.24 8.57
CA TYR A 82 10.23 -7.28 10.02
C TYR A 82 9.02 -8.09 10.46
N VAL A 83 9.24 -8.99 11.41
CA VAL A 83 8.19 -9.85 11.96
C VAL A 83 8.14 -9.77 13.48
N SER A 84 6.96 -10.03 14.04
CA SER A 84 6.73 -10.03 15.48
C SER A 84 5.76 -11.14 15.88
N LYS A 85 5.90 -11.64 17.11
CA LYS A 85 4.90 -12.51 17.75
C LYS A 85 3.75 -11.70 18.36
N ASN A 86 4.04 -10.47 18.76
CA ASN A 86 3.11 -9.56 19.43
C ASN A 86 2.46 -8.62 18.39
N TYR A 87 1.72 -9.19 17.42
CA TYR A 87 1.08 -8.41 16.36
C TYR A 87 0.09 -7.37 16.92
N TYR A 88 -0.65 -7.70 17.97
CA TYR A 88 -1.71 -6.86 18.54
C TYR A 88 -1.23 -5.85 19.60
N ASP A 89 0.07 -5.61 19.67
CA ASP A 89 0.64 -4.65 20.61
C ASP A 89 0.22 -3.21 20.25
N GLU A 90 -0.16 -2.41 21.27
CA GLU A 90 -0.63 -1.03 21.09
C GLU A 90 0.41 -0.15 20.37
N GLU A 91 1.70 -0.37 20.63
CA GLU A 91 2.81 0.38 20.01
C GLU A 91 2.89 0.20 18.49
N LYS A 92 2.25 -0.83 17.93
CA LYS A 92 2.24 -1.13 16.49
C LYS A 92 1.01 -0.60 15.79
N LYS A 93 0.04 -0.10 16.55
CA LYS A 93 -1.16 0.52 16.01
C LYS A 93 -0.85 1.94 15.53
N ARG A 94 -1.45 2.32 14.43
CA ARG A 94 -1.36 3.66 13.86
C ARG A 94 -2.72 4.30 13.81
N ASP A 95 -2.77 5.57 14.17
CA ASP A 95 -3.97 6.40 14.08
C ASP A 95 -3.86 7.44 12.95
N THR A 96 -2.66 7.61 12.40
CA THR A 96 -2.36 8.68 11.46
C THR A 96 -1.56 8.15 10.27
N PHE A 97 -1.93 8.59 9.07
CA PHE A 97 -1.25 8.27 7.81
C PHE A 97 -1.52 9.34 6.77
N PHE A 98 -0.70 9.34 5.72
CA PHE A 98 -0.91 10.20 4.55
C PHE A 98 -1.63 9.45 3.44
N VAL A 99 -2.36 10.21 2.62
CA VAL A 99 -2.96 9.73 1.39
C VAL A 99 -2.54 10.63 0.24
N SER A 100 -2.09 10.02 -0.85
CA SER A 100 -1.73 10.70 -2.10
C SER A 100 -2.53 10.11 -3.27
N ASP A 101 -2.36 10.70 -4.45
CA ASP A 101 -3.00 10.21 -5.69
C ASP A 101 -4.50 9.98 -5.52
N CYS A 102 -5.18 10.96 -4.91
CA CYS A 102 -6.60 10.87 -4.63
C CYS A 102 -7.42 10.92 -5.91
N ASN A 103 -8.32 9.96 -6.06
CA ASN A 103 -9.33 9.91 -7.12
C ASN A 103 -10.72 10.11 -6.51
N TRP A 104 -11.28 11.29 -6.68
CA TRP A 104 -12.61 11.63 -6.20
C TRP A 104 -13.66 11.38 -7.29
N ILE A 105 -14.79 10.73 -6.94
CA ILE A 105 -15.87 10.38 -7.88
C ILE A 105 -16.51 11.63 -8.50
N LEU A 106 -16.69 12.69 -7.69
CA LEU A 106 -17.19 13.99 -8.12
C LEU A 106 -16.15 15.06 -7.85
N ASN A 107 -16.13 15.59 -6.64
CA ASN A 107 -15.21 16.62 -6.19
C ASN A 107 -14.54 16.20 -4.88
N ALA A 108 -13.40 16.80 -4.57
CA ALA A 108 -12.77 16.61 -3.26
C ALA A 108 -13.75 17.03 -2.14
N PRO A 109 -13.83 16.27 -1.04
CA PRO A 109 -14.77 16.54 0.03
C PRO A 109 -14.44 17.87 0.71
N THR A 110 -15.47 18.66 0.97
CA THR A 110 -15.35 19.89 1.78
C THR A 110 -15.44 19.60 3.28
N LYS A 111 -16.08 18.49 3.65
CA LYS A 111 -16.15 18.01 5.02
C LYS A 111 -14.83 17.40 5.42
N LYS A 112 -14.34 17.76 6.62
CA LYS A 112 -13.13 17.18 7.20
C LYS A 112 -13.38 15.86 7.93
N ASN A 113 -14.56 15.71 8.53
CA ASN A 113 -14.93 14.50 9.28
C ASN A 113 -15.69 13.54 8.37
N LEU A 114 -15.08 12.42 8.08
CA LEU A 114 -15.57 11.38 7.16
C LEU A 114 -15.44 10.00 7.79
N LYS A 115 -15.86 8.98 7.06
CA LYS A 115 -15.51 7.59 7.35
C LYS A 115 -14.49 7.10 6.32
N VAL A 116 -13.60 6.23 6.75
CA VAL A 116 -12.58 5.62 5.87
C VAL A 116 -12.55 4.11 6.01
N LYS A 117 -12.42 3.42 4.88
CA LYS A 117 -12.20 1.99 4.79
C LYS A 117 -10.78 1.74 4.31
N LEU A 118 -10.00 0.99 5.10
CA LEU A 118 -8.56 0.79 4.88
C LEU A 118 -8.25 -0.55 4.24
N ARG A 119 -9.19 -1.49 4.28
CA ARG A 119 -9.05 -2.84 3.71
C ARG A 119 -10.42 -3.45 3.47
N HIS A 120 -10.43 -4.55 2.75
CA HIS A 120 -11.64 -5.33 2.57
C HIS A 120 -12.15 -5.85 3.93
N GLY A 121 -13.45 -5.84 4.12
CA GLY A 121 -14.12 -6.20 5.38
C GLY A 121 -15.18 -5.20 5.78
N GLU A 122 -15.80 -5.38 6.94
CA GLU A 122 -16.95 -4.56 7.40
C GLU A 122 -16.51 -3.27 8.12
N THR A 123 -15.25 -3.20 8.57
CA THR A 123 -14.79 -2.10 9.45
C THR A 123 -14.66 -0.78 8.68
N LEU A 124 -15.41 0.22 9.15
CA LEU A 124 -15.28 1.62 8.78
C LEU A 124 -14.79 2.41 9.99
N TYR A 125 -13.78 3.24 9.83
CA TYR A 125 -13.25 4.12 10.86
C TYR A 125 -13.76 5.53 10.64
N ASN A 126 -14.14 6.23 11.71
CA ASN A 126 -14.25 7.68 11.63
C ASN A 126 -12.87 8.29 11.47
N CYS A 127 -12.75 9.33 10.68
CA CYS A 127 -11.48 10.01 10.46
C CYS A 127 -11.67 11.50 10.24
N THR A 128 -10.58 12.24 10.48
CA THR A 128 -10.48 13.66 10.18
C THR A 128 -9.43 13.87 9.11
N LEU A 129 -9.77 14.60 8.05
CA LEU A 129 -8.85 15.00 7.00
C LEU A 129 -8.23 16.37 7.32
N SER A 130 -6.93 16.50 7.12
CA SER A 130 -6.22 17.75 7.21
C SER A 130 -5.39 17.97 5.94
N ASP A 131 -5.54 19.13 5.31
CA ASP A 131 -4.73 19.52 4.18
C ASP A 131 -3.31 19.84 4.67
N ILE A 132 -2.31 19.21 4.09
CA ILE A 132 -0.93 19.64 4.28
C ILE A 132 -0.57 20.47 3.06
N ALA A 133 -0.27 21.75 3.28
CA ALA A 133 0.28 22.60 2.24
C ALA A 133 1.50 21.90 1.59
N PRO A 134 1.68 22.01 0.27
CA PRO A 134 2.79 21.36 -0.40
C PRO A 134 4.10 21.80 0.24
N SER A 135 4.86 20.85 0.78
CA SER A 135 6.22 21.12 1.23
C SER A 135 7.05 21.49 0.01
N ILE A 136 7.47 22.75 -0.05
CA ILE A 136 8.41 23.24 -1.06
C ILE A 136 9.75 22.56 -0.81
N HIS A 137 9.93 21.38 -1.37
CA HIS A 137 11.26 20.79 -1.50
C HIS A 137 11.86 21.29 -2.83
N SER A 138 12.45 22.48 -2.77
CA SER A 138 13.42 22.93 -3.75
C SER A 138 14.72 22.14 -3.54
N SER A 139 14.84 21.00 -4.15
CA SER A 139 16.14 20.38 -4.42
C SER A 139 16.34 20.33 -5.92
N SER A 140 17.10 21.32 -6.39
CA SER A 140 17.69 21.36 -7.73
C SER A 140 18.57 20.13 -7.95
N LEU A 141 18.04 19.07 -8.51
CA LEU A 141 18.84 18.01 -9.10
C LEU A 141 18.99 18.31 -10.58
N LYS A 142 20.17 18.83 -10.94
CA LYS A 142 20.63 18.94 -12.31
C LYS A 142 20.63 17.55 -12.94
N ALA A 143 19.76 17.32 -13.91
CA ALA A 143 19.72 16.13 -14.72
C ALA A 143 21.01 16.07 -15.55
N SER A 144 21.89 15.13 -15.24
CA SER A 144 22.97 14.71 -16.10
C SER A 144 22.38 13.89 -17.25
N LYS A 145 22.47 14.41 -18.46
CA LYS A 145 22.17 13.69 -19.69
C LYS A 145 23.22 12.60 -19.87
N ASN A 146 22.86 11.34 -19.69
CA ASN A 146 23.59 10.21 -20.24
C ASN A 146 22.70 9.49 -21.25
N THR A 147 23.06 9.68 -22.50
CA THR A 147 22.61 8.91 -23.66
C THR A 147 23.05 7.47 -23.51
N ARG A 148 22.13 6.52 -23.45
CA ARG A 148 22.37 5.11 -23.80
C ARG A 148 21.17 4.51 -24.51
N ASP A 149 21.51 3.89 -25.63
CA ASP A 149 20.78 3.18 -26.65
C ASP A 149 19.42 2.55 -26.29
N GLU A 150 18.43 2.95 -27.08
CA GLU A 150 17.17 2.26 -27.28
C GLU A 150 17.39 0.95 -28.02
N LYS A 151 17.08 -0.19 -27.39
CA LYS A 151 16.58 -1.39 -28.09
C LYS A 151 15.68 -2.23 -27.19
N SER A 152 14.41 -2.34 -27.63
CA SER A 152 13.44 -3.38 -27.37
C SER A 152 12.97 -3.60 -25.91
N SER A 153 11.87 -2.93 -25.54
CA SER A 153 10.98 -3.38 -24.48
C SER A 153 9.55 -3.51 -25.02
N PRO A 154 8.82 -4.60 -24.68
CA PRO A 154 7.51 -4.87 -25.23
C PRO A 154 6.43 -3.90 -24.71
N PHE A 155 5.43 -3.73 -25.50
CA PHE A 155 4.26 -2.85 -25.51
C PHE A 155 3.57 -2.46 -24.17
N ALA A 156 3.70 -3.25 -23.12
CA ALA A 156 2.93 -3.09 -21.87
C ALA A 156 3.42 -1.97 -20.91
N LEU A 157 4.68 -1.55 -20.98
CA LEU A 157 5.24 -0.53 -20.07
C LEU A 157 4.93 0.91 -20.52
N ARG A 158 4.80 1.15 -21.83
CA ARG A 158 4.51 2.49 -22.36
C ARG A 158 3.09 2.96 -22.05
N ASP A 159 2.13 2.06 -22.05
CA ASP A 159 0.72 2.42 -21.76
C ASP A 159 0.52 2.65 -20.25
N PHE A 160 1.27 1.98 -19.41
CA PHE A 160 1.27 2.20 -17.95
C PHE A 160 1.93 3.54 -17.59
N GLU A 161 3.03 3.90 -18.23
CA GLU A 161 3.69 5.20 -18.04
C GLU A 161 2.85 6.35 -18.60
N ARG A 162 2.21 6.17 -19.75
CA ARG A 162 1.30 7.17 -20.34
C ARG A 162 0.05 7.40 -19.47
N SER A 163 -0.47 6.35 -18.81
CA SER A 163 -1.55 6.47 -17.84
C SER A 163 -1.10 7.25 -16.60
N ARG A 164 0.16 7.11 -16.17
CA ARG A 164 0.76 7.91 -15.09
C ARG A 164 0.92 9.38 -15.46
N GLU A 165 1.31 9.69 -16.69
CA GLU A 165 1.47 11.08 -17.16
C GLU A 165 0.14 11.84 -17.28
N ILE A 166 -0.94 11.16 -17.59
CA ILE A 166 -2.28 11.77 -17.65
C ILE A 166 -2.83 12.06 -16.24
N VAL A 167 -2.49 11.23 -15.25
CA VAL A 167 -2.90 11.42 -13.85
C VAL A 167 -2.01 12.42 -13.10
N SER A 168 -0.76 12.62 -13.53
CA SER A 168 0.23 13.47 -12.82
C SER A 168 0.05 14.99 -13.01
N LYS A 169 -0.93 15.45 -13.75
CA LYS A 169 -1.24 16.89 -13.92
C LYS A 169 -2.21 17.47 -12.88
N GLY A 170 -2.60 16.72 -11.86
CA GLY A 170 -3.46 17.19 -10.79
C GLY A 170 -2.79 17.01 -9.43
N PHE A 171 -2.26 18.11 -8.88
CA PHE A 171 -1.92 18.33 -7.48
C PHE A 171 -1.39 17.14 -6.69
N ASN A 172 -0.12 17.21 -6.40
CA ASN A 172 0.59 16.33 -5.45
C ASN A 172 0.23 16.71 -3.99
N GLU A 173 -1.06 16.86 -3.70
CA GLU A 173 -1.55 17.15 -2.36
C GLU A 173 -1.58 15.87 -1.54
N ARG A 174 -0.71 15.82 -0.54
CA ARG A 174 -0.79 14.81 0.51
C ARG A 174 -1.85 15.23 1.52
N ILE A 175 -2.83 14.38 1.75
CA ILE A 175 -3.85 14.57 2.77
C ILE A 175 -3.43 13.79 4.01
N LEU A 176 -3.35 14.46 5.15
CA LEU A 176 -3.17 13.79 6.43
C LEU A 176 -4.52 13.26 6.90
N VAL A 177 -4.58 11.98 7.19
CA VAL A 177 -5.75 11.29 7.73
C VAL A 177 -5.46 10.88 9.16
N LYS A 178 -6.30 11.34 10.10
CA LYS A 178 -6.28 10.90 11.50
C LYS A 178 -7.53 10.10 11.81
N LEU A 179 -7.37 8.88 12.32
CA LEU A 179 -8.47 8.02 12.73
C LEU A 179 -8.96 8.39 14.13
N ASP A 180 -10.25 8.20 14.38
CA ASP A 180 -10.83 8.13 15.74
C ASP A 180 -10.61 6.71 16.25
N GLY A 181 -9.40 6.37 16.64
CA GLY A 181 -8.97 5.02 16.98
C GLY A 181 -7.67 4.66 16.28
N SER A 182 -7.37 3.38 16.17
CA SER A 182 -6.12 2.93 15.59
C SER A 182 -6.28 1.61 14.81
N ASP A 183 -5.44 1.39 13.81
CA ASP A 183 -5.39 0.15 13.03
C ASP A 183 -3.94 -0.27 12.76
N GLN A 184 -3.66 -1.57 12.89
CA GLN A 184 -2.33 -2.13 12.63
C GLN A 184 -2.08 -2.43 11.16
N GLY A 185 -3.14 -2.60 10.38
CA GLY A 185 -3.06 -2.97 8.98
C GLY A 185 -2.84 -1.80 8.03
N ILE A 186 -2.60 -0.58 8.54
CA ILE A 186 -2.27 0.57 7.71
C ILE A 186 -0.91 0.33 7.07
N ALA A 187 -0.88 0.19 5.76
CA ALA A 187 0.34 -0.10 5.01
C ALA A 187 0.46 0.78 3.76
N PRO A 188 1.68 1.23 3.43
CA PRO A 188 1.94 1.98 2.20
C PRO A 188 1.54 1.18 0.96
N GLY A 189 0.96 1.87 -0.04
CA GLY A 189 0.51 1.28 -1.29
C GLY A 189 -0.87 0.65 -1.24
N GLN A 190 -1.52 0.59 -0.07
CA GLN A 190 -2.94 0.23 0.04
C GLN A 190 -3.83 1.45 -0.25
N PHE A 191 -5.10 1.21 -0.56
CA PHE A 191 -6.07 2.26 -0.77
C PHE A 191 -6.85 2.58 0.51
N ALA A 192 -6.99 3.89 0.79
CA ALA A 192 -7.97 4.41 1.72
C ALA A 192 -9.20 4.86 0.92
N VAL A 193 -10.38 4.32 1.23
CA VAL A 193 -11.64 4.66 0.55
C VAL A 193 -12.49 5.48 1.50
N PHE A 194 -12.91 6.67 1.07
CA PHE A 194 -13.61 7.66 1.90
C PHE A 194 -15.12 7.65 1.66
N TYR A 195 -15.88 7.83 2.73
CA TYR A 195 -17.34 7.83 2.73
C TYR A 195 -17.91 9.00 3.53
N ASP A 196 -19.01 9.58 3.05
CA ASP A 196 -19.92 10.46 3.82
C ASP A 196 -21.23 9.70 4.03
N GLY A 197 -21.45 9.19 5.24
CA GLY A 197 -22.50 8.21 5.49
C GLY A 197 -22.32 6.94 4.67
N ASP A 198 -23.24 6.65 3.77
CA ASP A 198 -23.21 5.50 2.86
C ASP A 198 -22.72 5.86 1.44
N ILE A 199 -22.37 7.12 1.22
CA ILE A 199 -21.92 7.62 -0.10
C ILE A 199 -20.41 7.46 -0.19
N CYS A 200 -19.94 6.66 -1.16
CA CYS A 200 -18.52 6.59 -1.50
C CYS A 200 -18.09 7.87 -2.23
N LEU A 201 -17.10 8.56 -1.69
CA LEU A 201 -16.59 9.82 -2.23
C LEU A 201 -15.40 9.62 -3.17
N GLY A 202 -14.61 8.60 -2.93
CA GLY A 202 -13.39 8.33 -3.68
C GLY A 202 -12.35 7.59 -2.85
N CYS A 203 -11.14 7.53 -3.36
CA CYS A 203 -10.03 6.84 -2.68
C CYS A 203 -8.69 7.52 -2.97
N GLY A 204 -7.67 7.15 -2.20
CA GLY A 204 -6.29 7.52 -2.47
C GLY A 204 -5.31 6.47 -1.95
N VAL A 205 -4.05 6.58 -2.33
CA VAL A 205 -2.99 5.63 -1.95
C VAL A 205 -2.40 6.01 -0.60
N ILE A 206 -2.36 5.05 0.32
CA ILE A 206 -1.75 5.24 1.64
C ILE A 206 -0.24 5.37 1.51
N SER A 207 0.33 6.39 2.15
CA SER A 207 1.77 6.58 2.39
C SER A 207 2.02 6.83 3.88
N ILE A 208 3.21 6.54 4.35
CA ILE A 208 3.61 6.68 5.76
C ILE A 208 4.85 7.55 5.83
#